data_cd0363c39189eb079fce819f0d59a700
#
_entry.id   cd0363c39189eb079fce819f0d59a700
#
_cell.length_a   1.000
_cell.length_b   1.000
_cell.length_c   1.000
_cell.angle_alpha   90.00
_cell.angle_beta   90.00
_cell.angle_gamma   90.00
#
_symmetry.space_group_name_H-M   'P 1'
#
loop_
_entity.id
_entity.type
_entity.pdbx_description
1 polymer ?
#
loop_
_entity_poly.entity_id
_entity_poly.type
_entity_poly.pdbx_seq_one_letter_code
_entity_poly.pdbx_strand_id
1 'polypeptide(L)'
;MNLKELYQEIILEHGKNPRNLGKTENFNKDAKGNNPLCGDNVHVYLKLNDQRKVEDISFEGSGCAISMASASIMTELIKGKSDNEAKEIIEDFLGMIKENPELKNKILKEDDKTKLMCLSGVKQYPMRVKCATLSWHTLISAMENDGKEITTEN
;
A
#
# COMPACT_ATOMS: atom_id res chain seq x y z
N MET A 1 -1.72 12.05 -22.10
CA MET A 1 -1.82 12.26 -20.63
C MET A 1 -0.46 12.05 -19.99
N ASN A 2 -0.02 13.01 -19.17
CA ASN A 2 1.28 12.91 -18.51
C ASN A 2 1.18 12.21 -17.15
N LEU A 3 2.32 11.90 -16.54
CA LEU A 3 2.35 11.17 -15.26
C LEU A 3 1.63 11.90 -14.14
N LYS A 4 1.70 13.24 -14.13
CA LYS A 4 1.01 14.03 -13.10
C LYS A 4 -0.50 13.88 -13.22
N GLU A 5 -1.03 13.90 -14.42
CA GLU A 5 -2.47 13.71 -14.66
C GLU A 5 -2.91 12.30 -14.29
N LEU A 6 -2.11 11.30 -14.68
CA LEU A 6 -2.38 9.91 -14.32
C LEU A 6 -2.36 9.70 -12.81
N TYR A 7 -1.40 10.32 -12.12
CA TYR A 7 -1.34 10.30 -10.66
C TYR A 7 -2.64 10.84 -10.05
N GLN A 8 -3.07 12.00 -10.53
CA GLN A 8 -4.29 12.64 -10.03
C GLN A 8 -5.53 11.77 -10.28
N GLU A 9 -5.64 11.17 -11.46
CA GLU A 9 -6.76 10.28 -11.78
C GLU A 9 -6.80 9.05 -10.87
N ILE A 10 -5.65 8.42 -10.64
CA ILE A 10 -5.55 7.25 -9.79
C ILE A 10 -5.95 7.59 -8.36
N ILE A 11 -5.46 8.70 -7.84
CA ILE A 11 -5.82 9.13 -6.49
C ILE A 11 -7.31 9.38 -6.37
N LEU A 12 -7.91 10.06 -7.34
CA LEU A 12 -9.36 10.33 -7.33
C LEU A 12 -10.16 9.03 -7.40
N GLU A 13 -9.81 8.13 -8.32
CA GLU A 13 -10.53 6.88 -8.51
C GLU A 13 -10.48 5.99 -7.28
N HIS A 14 -9.28 5.71 -6.78
CA HIS A 14 -9.11 4.83 -5.62
C HIS A 14 -9.51 5.49 -4.30
N GLY A 15 -9.44 6.82 -4.23
CA GLY A 15 -9.91 7.54 -3.04
C GLY A 15 -11.42 7.55 -2.92
N LYS A 16 -12.14 7.60 -4.04
CA LYS A 16 -13.60 7.56 -4.05
C LYS A 16 -14.14 6.14 -3.94
N ASN A 17 -13.49 5.20 -4.60
CA ASN A 17 -13.93 3.81 -4.68
C ASN A 17 -12.81 2.88 -4.24
N PRO A 18 -12.41 2.91 -2.96
CA PRO A 18 -11.32 2.05 -2.50
C PRO A 18 -11.67 0.59 -2.64
N ARG A 19 -10.71 -0.19 -3.15
CA ARG A 19 -10.86 -1.63 -3.31
C ARG A 19 -10.48 -2.30 -1.99
N ASN A 20 -11.15 -3.41 -1.70
CA ASN A 20 -10.85 -4.23 -0.54
C ASN A 20 -10.96 -3.46 0.78
N LEU A 21 -11.89 -2.52 0.85
CA LEU A 21 -12.18 -1.80 2.08
C LEU A 21 -13.05 -2.69 2.97
N GLY A 22 -12.61 -2.88 4.21
CA GLY A 22 -13.32 -3.71 5.18
C GLY A 22 -12.38 -4.59 5.96
N LYS A 23 -12.94 -5.55 6.69
CA LYS A 23 -12.20 -6.50 7.50
C LYS A 23 -12.25 -7.87 6.84
N THR A 24 -11.09 -8.44 6.56
CA THR A 24 -10.98 -9.79 5.99
C THR A 24 -11.52 -10.82 6.99
N GLU A 25 -12.44 -11.69 6.52
CA GLU A 25 -12.93 -12.79 7.35
C GLU A 25 -11.79 -13.79 7.56
N ASN A 26 -11.70 -14.29 8.80
CA ASN A 26 -10.70 -15.28 9.18
C ASN A 26 -9.26 -14.81 8.93
N PHE A 27 -9.01 -13.52 9.08
CA PHE A 27 -7.65 -13.00 8.97
C PHE A 27 -6.77 -13.65 10.05
N ASN A 28 -5.50 -13.88 9.72
CA ASN A 28 -4.53 -14.43 10.65
C ASN A 28 -3.34 -13.51 10.88
N LYS A 29 -3.28 -12.40 10.18
CA LYS A 29 -2.26 -11.37 10.34
C LYS A 29 -2.93 -10.00 10.23
N ASP A 30 -2.53 -9.07 11.08
CA ASP A 30 -3.01 -7.70 10.98
C ASP A 30 -2.00 -6.75 11.63
N ALA A 31 -2.15 -5.47 11.31
CA ALA A 31 -1.38 -4.42 11.94
C ALA A 31 -2.10 -3.09 11.78
N LYS A 32 -1.76 -2.14 12.65
CA LYS A 32 -2.30 -0.78 12.60
C LYS A 32 -1.20 0.21 12.35
N GLY A 33 -1.52 1.27 11.63
CA GLY A 33 -0.61 2.37 11.38
C GLY A 33 -1.30 3.71 11.48
N ASN A 34 -0.54 4.75 11.78
CA ASN A 34 -1.07 6.09 11.84
C ASN A 34 -0.06 7.12 11.35
N ASN A 35 -0.59 8.22 10.80
CA ASN A 35 0.16 9.40 10.40
C ASN A 35 -0.46 10.60 11.10
N PRO A 36 0.05 10.98 12.27
CA PRO A 36 -0.57 12.05 13.07
C PRO A 36 -0.59 13.41 12.37
N LEU A 37 0.35 13.68 11.48
CA LEU A 37 0.40 14.96 10.78
C LEU A 37 -0.82 15.22 9.92
N CYS A 38 -1.34 14.16 9.27
CA CYS A 38 -2.49 14.26 8.38
C CYS A 38 -3.75 13.61 8.97
N GLY A 39 -3.66 13.04 10.15
CA GLY A 39 -4.78 12.34 10.77
C GLY A 39 -5.13 11.03 10.07
N ASP A 40 -4.20 10.47 9.30
CA ASP A 40 -4.41 9.19 8.63
C ASP A 40 -4.27 8.04 9.62
N ASN A 41 -5.14 7.05 9.49
CA ASN A 41 -4.97 5.78 10.20
C ASN A 41 -5.42 4.64 9.30
N VAL A 42 -4.80 3.47 9.48
CA VAL A 42 -5.09 2.30 8.66
C VAL A 42 -4.94 1.05 9.52
N HIS A 43 -5.83 0.10 9.29
CA HIS A 43 -5.73 -1.24 9.86
C HIS A 43 -5.71 -2.20 8.68
N VAL A 44 -4.61 -2.90 8.50
CA VAL A 44 -4.43 -3.85 7.39
C VAL A 44 -4.65 -5.26 7.91
N TYR A 45 -5.49 -6.02 7.19
CA TYR A 45 -5.80 -7.41 7.51
C TYR A 45 -5.32 -8.32 6.39
N LEU A 46 -4.73 -9.45 6.76
CA LEU A 46 -4.26 -10.46 5.82
C LEU A 46 -4.77 -11.83 6.21
N LYS A 47 -5.02 -12.65 5.19
CA LYS A 47 -5.13 -14.10 5.38
C LYS A 47 -4.02 -14.76 4.58
N LEU A 48 -3.00 -15.24 5.26
CA LEU A 48 -1.92 -16.02 4.65
C LEU A 48 -2.29 -17.50 4.76
N ASN A 49 -2.20 -18.21 3.64
CA ASN A 49 -2.45 -19.64 3.66
C ASN A 49 -1.19 -20.43 4.06
N ASP A 50 -1.30 -21.75 4.13
CA ASP A 50 -0.20 -22.64 4.53
C ASP A 50 1.01 -22.54 3.60
N GLN A 51 0.80 -22.10 2.37
CA GLN A 51 1.86 -21.93 1.38
C GLN A 51 2.43 -20.52 1.40
N ARG A 52 2.05 -19.72 2.40
CA ARG A 52 2.46 -18.34 2.60
C ARG A 52 2.08 -17.43 1.44
N LYS A 53 0.93 -17.69 0.84
CA LYS A 53 0.33 -16.79 -0.13
C LYS A 53 -0.73 -15.92 0.53
N VAL A 54 -0.83 -14.69 0.07
CA VAL A 54 -1.86 -13.76 0.52
C VAL A 54 -3.18 -14.16 -0.16
N GLU A 55 -3.94 -14.99 0.54
CA GLU A 55 -5.22 -15.46 0.04
C GLU A 55 -6.24 -14.33 0.00
N ASP A 56 -6.20 -13.46 0.99
CA ASP A 56 -7.04 -12.27 1.03
C ASP A 56 -6.33 -11.15 1.77
N ILE A 57 -6.69 -9.92 1.43
CA ILE A 57 -6.14 -8.72 2.04
C ILE A 57 -7.19 -7.62 1.98
N SER A 58 -7.29 -6.86 3.05
CA SER A 58 -8.22 -5.73 3.12
C SER A 58 -7.69 -4.69 4.10
N PHE A 59 -8.35 -3.54 4.12
CA PHE A 59 -7.98 -2.50 5.08
C PHE A 59 -9.21 -1.72 5.53
N GLU A 60 -9.11 -1.18 6.72
CA GLU A 60 -10.05 -0.20 7.26
C GLU A 60 -9.22 1.03 7.64
N GLY A 61 -9.84 2.17 7.64
CA GLY A 61 -9.14 3.37 8.07
C GLY A 61 -9.83 4.63 7.61
N SER A 62 -9.21 5.75 7.95
CA SER A 62 -9.66 7.07 7.55
C SER A 62 -8.44 7.95 7.32
N GLY A 63 -8.61 9.00 6.53
CA GLY A 63 -7.52 9.90 6.25
C GLY A 63 -7.70 10.59 4.91
N CYS A 64 -6.62 11.15 4.40
CA CYS A 64 -6.66 11.88 3.14
C CYS A 64 -6.83 10.94 1.94
N ALA A 65 -7.19 11.52 0.79
CA ALA A 65 -7.40 10.76 -0.43
C ALA A 65 -6.15 9.96 -0.85
N ILE A 66 -4.97 10.51 -0.62
CA ILE A 66 -3.71 9.84 -0.98
C ILE A 66 -3.51 8.58 -0.13
N SER A 67 -3.76 8.69 1.18
CA SER A 67 -3.63 7.55 2.09
C SER A 67 -4.60 6.42 1.70
N MET A 68 -5.85 6.77 1.45
CA MET A 68 -6.88 5.79 1.09
C MET A 68 -6.61 5.17 -0.28
N ALA A 69 -6.21 5.97 -1.25
CA ALA A 69 -5.89 5.47 -2.58
C ALA A 69 -4.68 4.55 -2.57
N SER A 70 -3.65 4.91 -1.82
CA SER A 70 -2.44 4.09 -1.70
C SER A 70 -2.76 2.73 -1.08
N ALA A 71 -3.54 2.70 0.00
CA ALA A 71 -3.95 1.45 0.64
C ALA A 71 -4.77 0.59 -0.33
N SER A 72 -5.69 1.19 -1.08
CA SER A 72 -6.50 0.51 -2.07
C SER A 72 -5.64 -0.16 -3.15
N ILE A 73 -4.73 0.59 -3.73
CA ILE A 73 -3.81 0.08 -4.77
C ILE A 73 -2.96 -1.05 -4.20
N MET A 74 -2.42 -0.86 -3.01
CA MET A 74 -1.62 -1.89 -2.33
C MET A 74 -2.38 -3.20 -2.23
N THR A 75 -3.62 -3.17 -1.79
CA THR A 75 -4.40 -4.41 -1.63
C THR A 75 -4.62 -5.11 -2.97
N GLU A 76 -4.85 -4.36 -4.04
CA GLU A 76 -5.00 -4.96 -5.37
C GLU A 76 -3.73 -5.65 -5.85
N LEU A 77 -2.58 -5.01 -5.62
CA LEU A 77 -1.30 -5.53 -6.10
C LEU A 77 -0.81 -6.73 -5.30
N ILE A 78 -1.15 -6.79 -4.04
CA ILE A 78 -0.61 -7.79 -3.10
C ILE A 78 -1.48 -9.06 -3.06
N LYS A 79 -2.77 -8.94 -3.29
CA LYS A 79 -3.67 -10.10 -3.23
C LYS A 79 -3.22 -11.18 -4.21
N GLY A 80 -3.12 -12.40 -3.74
CA GLY A 80 -2.70 -13.54 -4.56
C GLY A 80 -1.20 -13.74 -4.68
N LYS A 81 -0.40 -12.86 -4.08
CA LYS A 81 1.06 -12.96 -4.12
C LYS A 81 1.57 -13.76 -2.93
N SER A 82 2.72 -14.41 -3.08
CA SER A 82 3.41 -14.99 -1.93
C SER A 82 3.98 -13.88 -1.06
N ASP A 83 4.34 -14.20 0.18
CA ASP A 83 4.95 -13.23 1.08
C ASP A 83 6.25 -12.67 0.53
N ASN A 84 7.07 -13.50 -0.14
CA ASN A 84 8.32 -13.03 -0.76
C ASN A 84 8.05 -12.10 -1.93
N GLU A 85 7.08 -12.45 -2.78
CA GLU A 85 6.68 -11.59 -3.89
C GLU A 85 6.13 -10.27 -3.40
N ALA A 86 5.30 -10.32 -2.35
CA ALA A 86 4.75 -9.10 -1.74
C ALA A 86 5.87 -8.19 -1.23
N LYS A 87 6.87 -8.75 -0.57
CA LYS A 87 8.02 -7.98 -0.07
C LYS A 87 8.78 -7.30 -1.18
N GLU A 88 8.99 -7.99 -2.32
CA GLU A 88 9.66 -7.40 -3.48
C GLU A 88 8.88 -6.20 -4.02
N ILE A 89 7.56 -6.33 -4.12
CA ILE A 89 6.70 -5.25 -4.61
C ILE A 89 6.77 -4.06 -3.66
N ILE A 90 6.70 -4.31 -2.36
CA ILE A 90 6.78 -3.26 -1.33
C ILE A 90 8.12 -2.53 -1.41
N GLU A 91 9.21 -3.27 -1.49
CA GLU A 91 10.55 -2.70 -1.58
C GLU A 91 10.73 -1.84 -2.83
N ASP A 92 10.20 -2.30 -3.96
CA ASP A 92 10.25 -1.54 -5.21
C ASP A 92 9.50 -0.22 -5.07
N PHE A 93 8.30 -0.25 -4.50
CA PHE A 93 7.53 0.99 -4.31
C PHE A 93 8.24 1.98 -3.40
N LEU A 94 8.72 1.50 -2.25
CA LEU A 94 9.42 2.36 -1.31
C LEU A 94 10.72 2.90 -1.91
N GLY A 95 11.42 2.08 -2.70
CA GLY A 95 12.61 2.51 -3.41
C GLY A 95 12.35 3.57 -4.46
N MET A 96 11.26 3.43 -5.21
CA MET A 96 10.86 4.41 -6.22
C MET A 96 10.58 5.78 -5.63
N ILE A 97 10.04 5.82 -4.44
CA ILE A 97 9.74 7.07 -3.75
C ILE A 97 11.03 7.73 -3.25
N LYS A 98 12.01 6.95 -2.83
CA LYS A 98 13.27 7.48 -2.29
C LYS A 98 14.23 7.94 -3.36
N GLU A 99 14.80 7.03 -4.13
CA GLU A 99 15.89 7.38 -5.06
C GLU A 99 15.91 6.60 -6.36
N ASN A 100 15.31 5.43 -6.41
CA ASN A 100 15.42 4.54 -7.55
C ASN A 100 14.09 4.43 -8.30
N PRO A 101 13.97 5.08 -9.46
CA PRO A 101 12.71 5.07 -10.21
C PRO A 101 12.43 3.76 -10.95
N GLU A 102 13.30 2.76 -10.85
CA GLU A 102 13.15 1.53 -11.60
C GLU A 102 12.43 0.45 -10.80
N LEU A 103 11.47 -0.19 -11.47
CA LEU A 103 10.82 -1.39 -10.97
C LEU A 103 11.72 -2.58 -11.25
N LYS A 104 12.20 -3.23 -10.21
CA LYS A 104 13.07 -4.39 -10.33
C LYS A 104 12.32 -5.71 -10.41
N ASN A 105 11.10 -5.76 -9.84
CA ASN A 105 10.36 -7.00 -9.87
C ASN A 105 9.79 -7.29 -11.27
N LYS A 106 9.61 -8.57 -11.56
CA LYS A 106 9.00 -9.02 -12.82
C LYS A 106 7.65 -9.71 -12.54
N ILE A 107 7.10 -9.49 -11.36
CA ILE A 107 5.91 -10.15 -10.85
C ILE A 107 4.65 -9.48 -11.36
N LEU A 108 4.66 -8.14 -11.38
CA LEU A 108 3.47 -7.35 -11.73
C LEU A 108 3.23 -7.32 -13.23
N LYS A 109 1.95 -7.32 -13.58
CA LYS A 109 1.49 -7.07 -14.96
C LYS A 109 1.74 -5.62 -15.34
N GLU A 110 1.76 -5.34 -16.62
CA GLU A 110 2.04 -3.97 -17.11
C GLU A 110 1.08 -2.92 -16.54
N ASP A 111 -0.21 -3.24 -16.45
CA ASP A 111 -1.20 -2.31 -15.89
C ASP A 111 -0.90 -2.01 -14.41
N ASP A 112 -0.51 -3.02 -13.66
CA ASP A 112 -0.19 -2.88 -12.25
C ASP A 112 1.10 -2.09 -12.05
N LYS A 113 2.11 -2.33 -12.90
CA LYS A 113 3.35 -1.54 -12.90
C LYS A 113 3.04 -0.07 -13.15
N THR A 114 2.16 0.21 -14.11
CA THR A 114 1.76 1.57 -14.43
C THR A 114 1.10 2.25 -13.22
N LYS A 115 0.21 1.55 -12.52
CA LYS A 115 -0.41 2.08 -11.31
C LYS A 115 0.62 2.42 -10.25
N LEU A 116 1.58 1.51 -10.03
CA LEU A 116 2.62 1.71 -9.04
C LEU A 116 3.51 2.89 -9.40
N MET A 117 3.89 3.00 -10.66
CA MET A 117 4.68 4.12 -11.15
C MET A 117 3.94 5.44 -11.00
N CYS A 118 2.64 5.46 -11.30
CA CYS A 118 1.83 6.66 -11.12
C CYS A 118 1.75 7.06 -9.65
N LEU A 119 1.52 6.09 -8.75
CA LEU A 119 1.46 6.34 -7.31
C LEU A 119 2.78 6.90 -6.79
N SER A 120 3.91 6.46 -7.34
CA SER A 120 5.22 6.96 -6.93
C SER A 120 5.41 8.45 -7.24
N GLY A 121 4.52 9.04 -8.03
CA GLY A 121 4.50 10.48 -8.27
C GLY A 121 4.35 11.31 -7.01
N VAL A 122 3.91 10.68 -5.91
CA VAL A 122 3.82 11.34 -4.61
C VAL A 122 5.16 11.91 -4.14
N LYS A 123 6.28 11.42 -4.66
CA LYS A 123 7.60 11.94 -4.30
C LYS A 123 7.78 13.43 -4.65
N GLN A 124 6.95 13.93 -5.57
CA GLN A 124 6.93 15.36 -5.92
C GLN A 124 6.26 16.21 -4.84
N TYR A 125 5.63 15.58 -3.89
CA TYR A 125 4.90 16.22 -2.80
C TYR A 125 5.42 15.69 -1.47
N PRO A 126 6.60 16.17 -0.99
CA PRO A 126 7.25 15.58 0.20
C PRO A 126 6.36 15.49 1.43
N MET A 127 5.44 16.43 1.60
CA MET A 127 4.51 16.40 2.73
C MET A 127 3.51 15.25 2.65
N ARG A 128 3.36 14.65 1.47
CA ARG A 128 2.40 13.58 1.24
C ARG A 128 3.03 12.20 1.13
N VAL A 129 4.35 12.13 1.13
CA VAL A 129 5.06 10.84 1.04
C VAL A 129 4.65 9.91 2.18
N LYS A 130 4.55 10.46 3.40
CA LYS A 130 4.14 9.67 4.56
C LYS A 130 2.72 9.14 4.43
N CYS A 131 1.84 9.91 3.81
CA CYS A 131 0.45 9.47 3.55
C CYS A 131 0.44 8.26 2.60
N ALA A 132 1.25 8.29 1.57
CA ALA A 132 1.30 7.22 0.57
C ALA A 132 1.99 5.96 1.07
N THR A 133 2.98 6.09 1.98
CA THR A 133 3.76 4.95 2.43
C THR A 133 3.21 4.27 3.68
N LEU A 134 2.29 4.91 4.39
CA LEU A 134 1.77 4.40 5.66
C LEU A 134 1.25 2.97 5.56
N SER A 135 0.36 2.70 4.59
CA SER A 135 -0.25 1.38 4.44
C SER A 135 0.79 0.31 4.10
N TRP A 136 1.80 0.68 3.32
CA TRP A 136 2.86 -0.25 2.91
C TRP A 136 3.73 -0.68 4.09
N HIS A 137 4.11 0.27 4.95
CA HIS A 137 4.83 -0.05 6.19
C HIS A 137 3.96 -0.86 7.14
N THR A 138 2.68 -0.54 7.21
CA THR A 138 1.73 -1.28 8.03
C THR A 138 1.59 -2.72 7.53
N LEU A 139 1.58 -2.91 6.21
CA LEU A 139 1.54 -4.26 5.63
C LEU A 139 2.78 -5.08 6.01
N ILE A 140 3.96 -4.47 5.99
CA ILE A 140 5.19 -5.15 6.42
C ILE A 140 5.04 -5.63 7.86
N SER A 141 4.56 -4.75 8.74
CA SER A 141 4.34 -5.10 10.15
C SER A 141 3.33 -6.24 10.29
N ALA A 142 2.24 -6.21 9.51
CA ALA A 142 1.24 -7.27 9.53
C ALA A 142 1.86 -8.61 9.12
N MET A 143 2.67 -8.62 8.08
CA MET A 143 3.32 -9.84 7.58
C MET A 143 4.31 -10.42 8.60
N GLU A 144 4.99 -9.56 9.32
CA GLU A 144 5.93 -9.97 10.36
C GLU A 144 5.22 -10.33 11.67
N ASN A 145 4.00 -9.80 11.85
CA ASN A 145 3.18 -10.04 13.03
C ASN A 145 3.93 -9.70 14.33
N ASP A 146 4.61 -8.56 14.35
CA ASP A 146 5.42 -8.14 15.49
C ASP A 146 4.61 -7.44 16.60
N GLY A 147 3.32 -7.21 16.36
CA GLY A 147 2.42 -6.60 17.33
C GLY A 147 2.63 -5.12 17.56
N LYS A 148 3.50 -4.48 16.80
CA LYS A 148 3.77 -3.06 16.94
C LYS A 148 2.85 -2.24 16.04
N GLU A 149 2.39 -1.11 16.57
CA GLU A 149 1.68 -0.13 15.77
C GLU A 149 2.72 0.72 15.03
N ILE A 150 2.50 0.92 13.73
CA ILE A 150 3.39 1.74 12.91
C ILE A 150 2.94 3.20 12.97
N THR A 151 3.88 4.10 13.17
CA THR A 151 3.60 5.54 13.13
C THR A 151 4.64 6.24 12.29
N THR A 152 4.22 7.28 11.56
CA THR A 152 5.10 8.08 10.73
C THR A 152 5.90 9.11 11.55
N GLU A 153 5.64 9.21 12.85
CA GLU A 153 6.38 10.11 13.73
C GLU A 153 7.78 9.60 14.08
N ASN A 154 8.06 8.36 13.85
CA ASN A 154 9.38 7.76 14.15
C ASN A 154 10.31 7.78 12.96
#